data_1df3779744027aafd68f268aa5f7886f
#
_entry.id   1df3779744027aafd68f268aa5f7886f
#
_cell.length_a   1.000
_cell.length_b   1.000
_cell.length_c   1.000
_cell.angle_alpha   90.00
_cell.angle_beta   90.00
_cell.angle_gamma   90.00
#
_symmetry.space_group_name_H-M   'P 1'
#
loop_
_entity.id
_entity.type
_entity.pdbx_description
1 polymer ?
#
loop_
_entity_poly.entity_id
_entity_poly.type
_entity_poly.pdbx_seq_one_letter_code
_entity_poly.pdbx_strand_id
1 'polypeptide(L)'
;MDAEMASCKSTGTYVDEVPPSGANIVSGMWIFRVKRPPGSPPVFKARYVARGFSQRQGVDYFQTFSPTPKMTTLRVLLHVAAQRDYELHSLDFSTAFLQGNLHEEIWLRRPPGFTGTPGTQWSLRQPVYGLRQAPREWHDTPRTTLAALGFAPSTADPSLFLRTDTSLLPFYILVYVDDLVFATADTAGLAHVKSELQKRHTCSDLGELRSYLGLQITRDRARRTITLTQSHMVQQVLQRFDFTYSSPQATPLSTRHSLSALPCLFTFIYELACELALWPLTLCSDCVVTL
;
A
#
# COMPACT_ATOMS: atom_id res chain seq x y z
N MET A 1 5.29 -18.73 9.35
CA MET A 1 5.40 -18.10 10.68
C MET A 1 6.86 -17.83 11.00
N ASP A 2 7.74 -18.84 10.93
CA ASP A 2 9.16 -18.69 11.30
C ASP A 2 9.91 -17.61 10.51
N ALA A 3 9.64 -17.47 9.22
CA ALA A 3 10.21 -16.40 8.40
C ALA A 3 9.79 -14.98 8.88
N GLU A 4 8.56 -14.80 9.32
CA GLU A 4 8.09 -13.53 9.90
C GLU A 4 8.77 -13.25 11.24
N MET A 5 8.88 -14.28 12.09
CA MET A 5 9.57 -14.15 13.37
C MET A 5 11.06 -13.85 13.21
N ALA A 6 11.71 -14.50 12.23
CA ALA A 6 13.11 -14.23 11.89
C ALA A 6 13.28 -12.79 11.40
N SER A 7 12.35 -12.29 10.56
CA SER A 7 12.34 -10.90 10.11
C SER A 7 12.19 -9.92 11.27
N CYS A 8 11.19 -10.10 12.15
CA CYS A 8 11.01 -9.23 13.32
C CYS A 8 12.23 -9.25 14.26
N LYS A 9 12.90 -10.40 14.39
CA LYS A 9 14.11 -10.52 15.21
C LYS A 9 15.33 -9.85 14.58
N SER A 10 15.50 -10.04 13.25
CA SER A 10 16.65 -9.46 12.53
C SER A 10 16.56 -7.93 12.42
N THR A 11 15.36 -7.38 12.39
CA THR A 11 15.13 -5.92 12.39
C THR A 11 15.14 -5.30 13.79
N GLY A 12 15.21 -6.11 14.85
CA GLY A 12 15.12 -5.60 16.23
C GLY A 12 13.76 -5.01 16.58
N THR A 13 12.69 -5.51 15.94
CA THR A 13 11.33 -4.96 16.07
C THR A 13 10.82 -4.94 17.50
N TYR A 14 11.28 -5.88 18.33
CA TYR A 14 10.83 -6.01 19.72
C TYR A 14 11.94 -6.49 20.65
N VAL A 15 11.71 -6.26 21.94
CA VAL A 15 12.47 -6.87 23.05
C VAL A 15 11.48 -7.60 23.96
N ASP A 16 11.88 -8.78 24.46
CA ASP A 16 11.08 -9.52 25.45
C ASP A 16 11.33 -8.95 26.84
N GLU A 17 10.38 -8.23 27.39
CA GLU A 17 10.47 -7.57 28.68
C GLU A 17 9.22 -7.79 29.53
N VAL A 18 9.33 -7.62 30.85
CA VAL A 18 8.16 -7.65 31.74
C VAL A 18 7.46 -6.30 31.66
N PRO A 19 6.20 -6.27 31.25
CA PRO A 19 5.46 -5.01 31.15
C PRO A 19 5.28 -4.38 32.55
N PRO A 20 5.33 -3.05 32.66
CA PRO A 20 5.07 -2.38 33.92
C PRO A 20 3.63 -2.61 34.38
N SER A 21 3.39 -2.48 35.69
CA SER A 21 2.06 -2.64 36.26
C SER A 21 1.07 -1.64 35.64
N GLY A 22 -0.06 -2.14 35.13
CA GLY A 22 -1.09 -1.30 34.47
C GLY A 22 -0.85 -1.02 32.99
N ALA A 23 0.27 -1.50 32.41
CA ALA A 23 0.50 -1.36 30.96
C ALA A 23 -0.63 -1.99 30.14
N ASN A 24 -1.03 -1.32 29.06
CA ASN A 24 -1.97 -1.88 28.09
C ASN A 24 -1.23 -2.88 27.19
N ILE A 25 -1.62 -4.15 27.27
CA ILE A 25 -1.04 -5.19 26.40
C ILE A 25 -1.93 -5.35 25.17
N VAL A 26 -1.48 -4.75 24.07
CA VAL A 26 -2.17 -4.83 22.79
C VAL A 26 -2.21 -6.28 22.31
N SER A 27 -3.38 -6.77 21.95
CA SER A 27 -3.52 -8.12 21.41
C SER A 27 -3.00 -8.21 19.98
N GLY A 28 -2.52 -9.37 19.56
CA GLY A 28 -2.08 -9.63 18.20
C GLY A 28 -2.77 -10.85 17.59
N MET A 29 -2.64 -11.01 16.28
CA MET A 29 -3.15 -12.16 15.55
C MET A 29 -2.28 -12.50 14.35
N TRP A 30 -2.30 -13.76 13.94
CA TRP A 30 -1.71 -14.18 12.69
C TRP A 30 -2.66 -13.92 11.52
N ILE A 31 -2.15 -13.33 10.45
CA ILE A 31 -2.82 -13.24 9.15
C ILE A 31 -2.05 -14.11 8.16
N PHE A 32 -2.77 -15.04 7.52
CA PHE A 32 -2.22 -15.94 6.51
C PHE A 32 -2.71 -15.56 5.13
N ARG A 33 -1.80 -15.50 4.16
CA ARG A 33 -2.11 -15.21 2.77
C ARG A 33 -1.39 -16.17 1.83
N VAL A 34 -2.10 -16.66 0.82
CA VAL A 34 -1.49 -17.43 -0.26
C VAL A 34 -1.38 -16.53 -1.48
N LYS A 35 -0.15 -16.28 -1.90
CA LYS A 35 0.11 -15.61 -3.19
C LYS A 35 0.26 -16.69 -4.26
N ARG A 36 -0.40 -16.51 -5.40
CA ARG A 36 -0.31 -17.41 -6.56
C ARG A 36 0.23 -16.63 -7.76
N PRO A 37 1.57 -16.41 -7.86
CA PRO A 37 2.14 -15.75 -9.02
C PRO A 37 1.98 -16.64 -10.24
N PRO A 38 1.67 -16.07 -11.43
CA PRO A 38 1.55 -16.84 -12.66
C PRO A 38 2.83 -17.64 -12.95
N GLY A 39 2.69 -18.95 -13.28
CA GLY A 39 3.82 -19.81 -13.62
C GLY A 39 4.75 -20.20 -12.47
N SER A 40 4.40 -19.88 -11.22
CA SER A 40 5.22 -20.19 -10.04
C SER A 40 4.39 -20.92 -8.97
N PRO A 41 5.02 -21.71 -8.10
CA PRO A 41 4.34 -22.35 -6.97
C PRO A 41 3.68 -21.33 -6.04
N PRO A 42 2.61 -21.71 -5.34
CA PRO A 42 1.99 -20.86 -4.32
C PRO A 42 2.97 -20.49 -3.21
N VAL A 43 3.02 -19.20 -2.87
CA VAL A 43 3.82 -18.68 -1.76
C VAL A 43 2.92 -18.42 -0.57
N PHE A 44 3.17 -19.14 0.53
CA PHE A 44 2.45 -18.96 1.79
C PHE A 44 3.10 -17.84 2.60
N LYS A 45 2.33 -16.81 2.91
CA LYS A 45 2.79 -15.65 3.67
C LYS A 45 2.03 -15.58 4.99
N ALA A 46 2.75 -15.49 6.11
CA ALA A 46 2.17 -15.24 7.42
C ALA A 46 2.68 -13.89 7.92
N ARG A 47 1.82 -13.10 8.55
CA ARG A 47 2.17 -11.86 9.24
C ARG A 47 1.58 -11.87 10.64
N TYR A 48 2.38 -11.50 11.64
CA TYR A 48 1.85 -11.21 12.95
C TYR A 48 1.48 -9.72 13.03
N VAL A 49 0.21 -9.45 13.28
CA VAL A 49 -0.33 -8.08 13.26
C VAL A 49 -0.92 -7.70 14.61
N ALA A 50 -0.73 -6.46 15.02
CA ALA A 50 -1.40 -5.91 16.19
C ALA A 50 -2.89 -5.70 15.91
N ARG A 51 -3.74 -5.94 16.90
CA ARG A 51 -5.15 -5.57 16.86
C ARG A 51 -5.31 -4.13 17.35
N GLY A 52 -5.12 -3.16 16.46
CA GLY A 52 -5.13 -1.73 16.77
C GLY A 52 -6.39 -1.23 17.49
N PHE A 53 -7.51 -1.96 17.39
CA PHE A 53 -8.72 -1.63 18.16
C PHE A 53 -8.54 -1.84 19.67
N SER A 54 -7.56 -2.62 20.12
CA SER A 54 -7.23 -2.80 21.54
C SER A 54 -6.26 -1.74 22.08
N GLN A 55 -5.78 -0.83 21.23
CA GLN A 55 -4.99 0.32 21.65
C GLN A 55 -5.88 1.42 22.27
N ARG A 56 -5.32 2.13 23.27
CA ARG A 56 -5.96 3.24 23.97
C ARG A 56 -5.39 4.56 23.48
N GLN A 57 -6.26 5.45 22.98
CA GLN A 57 -5.86 6.80 22.59
C GLN A 57 -5.39 7.60 23.83
N GLY A 58 -4.32 8.38 23.64
CA GLY A 58 -3.70 9.13 24.74
C GLY A 58 -2.74 8.31 25.61
N VAL A 59 -2.59 6.99 25.33
CA VAL A 59 -1.64 6.08 26.00
C VAL A 59 -0.77 5.38 24.97
N ASP A 60 -1.40 4.59 24.11
CA ASP A 60 -0.69 3.78 23.11
C ASP A 60 -0.47 4.52 21.78
N TYR A 61 -1.23 5.57 21.52
CA TYR A 61 -1.08 6.42 20.34
C TYR A 61 -1.75 7.77 20.55
N PHE A 62 -1.25 8.80 19.87
CA PHE A 62 -1.80 10.16 19.92
C PHE A 62 -2.34 10.60 18.56
N GLN A 63 -1.59 10.35 17.52
CA GLN A 63 -1.93 10.75 16.16
C GLN A 63 -1.79 9.57 15.20
N THR A 64 -2.71 9.48 14.24
CA THR A 64 -2.77 8.34 13.31
C THR A 64 -2.83 8.76 11.85
N PHE A 65 -2.99 10.06 11.58
CA PHE A 65 -3.15 10.55 10.22
C PHE A 65 -1.85 10.36 9.43
N SER A 66 -1.98 9.70 8.29
CA SER A 66 -0.95 9.58 7.26
C SER A 66 -1.56 9.99 5.93
N PRO A 67 -0.96 10.92 5.18
CA PRO A 67 -1.46 11.30 3.87
C PRO A 67 -1.37 10.11 2.92
N THR A 68 -2.39 9.97 2.08
CA THR A 68 -2.41 9.04 0.96
C THR A 68 -2.61 9.83 -0.33
N PRO A 69 -1.95 9.45 -1.44
CA PRO A 69 -2.08 10.19 -2.68
C PRO A 69 -3.49 10.14 -3.23
N LYS A 70 -3.94 11.28 -3.75
CA LYS A 70 -5.20 11.35 -4.46
C LYS A 70 -5.08 10.66 -5.81
N MET A 71 -6.11 9.95 -6.24
CA MET A 71 -6.13 9.34 -7.58
C MET A 71 -5.99 10.40 -8.70
N THR A 72 -6.49 11.60 -8.49
CA THR A 72 -6.30 12.73 -9.40
C THR A 72 -4.84 13.11 -9.55
N THR A 73 -4.05 13.08 -8.47
CA THR A 73 -2.60 13.34 -8.49
C THR A 73 -1.88 12.32 -9.35
N LEU A 74 -2.19 11.03 -9.18
CA LEU A 74 -1.63 9.96 -10.02
C LEU A 74 -1.97 10.21 -11.51
N ARG A 75 -3.23 10.47 -11.83
CA ARG A 75 -3.67 10.72 -13.22
C ARG A 75 -2.95 11.91 -13.85
N VAL A 76 -2.82 13.02 -13.12
CA VAL A 76 -2.08 14.21 -13.58
C VAL A 76 -0.60 13.86 -13.80
N LEU A 77 0.02 13.13 -12.87
CA LEU A 77 1.40 12.71 -12.98
C LEU A 77 1.64 11.85 -14.22
N LEU A 78 0.77 10.86 -14.47
CA LEU A 78 0.82 9.99 -15.64
C LEU A 78 0.59 10.77 -16.95
N HIS A 79 -0.37 11.72 -16.95
CA HIS A 79 -0.61 12.59 -18.09
C HIS A 79 0.61 13.44 -18.43
N VAL A 80 1.20 14.10 -17.43
CA VAL A 80 2.43 14.89 -17.62
C VAL A 80 3.58 14.01 -18.13
N ALA A 81 3.73 12.80 -17.57
CA ALA A 81 4.75 11.86 -17.99
C ALA A 81 4.55 11.39 -19.44
N ALA A 82 3.30 11.18 -19.88
CA ALA A 82 3.00 10.85 -21.27
C ALA A 82 3.34 12.01 -22.22
N GLN A 83 2.90 13.22 -21.90
CA GLN A 83 3.11 14.41 -22.73
C GLN A 83 4.58 14.83 -22.82
N ARG A 84 5.32 14.73 -21.74
CA ARG A 84 6.73 15.14 -21.63
C ARG A 84 7.71 14.00 -21.89
N ASP A 85 7.22 12.80 -22.14
CA ASP A 85 8.02 11.58 -22.31
C ASP A 85 8.97 11.29 -21.14
N TYR A 86 8.49 11.53 -19.90
CA TYR A 86 9.27 11.21 -18.70
C TYR A 86 9.39 9.71 -18.48
N GLU A 87 10.52 9.27 -17.91
CA GLU A 87 10.64 7.93 -17.38
C GLU A 87 9.66 7.72 -16.22
N LEU A 88 8.96 6.59 -16.25
CA LEU A 88 8.05 6.16 -15.20
C LEU A 88 8.57 4.87 -14.60
N HIS A 89 8.96 4.90 -13.35
CA HIS A 89 9.46 3.73 -12.62
C HIS A 89 8.72 3.55 -11.31
N SER A 90 8.84 2.36 -10.74
CA SER A 90 8.32 2.08 -9.40
C SER A 90 9.34 1.37 -8.52
N LEU A 91 9.16 1.55 -7.20
CA LEU A 91 9.96 0.92 -6.17
C LEU A 91 9.01 0.51 -5.03
N ASP A 92 9.22 -0.67 -4.45
CA ASP A 92 8.44 -1.22 -3.34
C ASP A 92 9.31 -1.33 -2.09
N PHE A 93 8.87 -0.75 -0.98
CA PHE A 93 9.52 -0.92 0.31
C PHE A 93 9.11 -2.26 0.94
N SER A 94 10.06 -3.13 1.12
CA SER A 94 9.82 -4.40 1.79
C SER A 94 9.62 -4.19 3.29
N THR A 95 8.54 -4.72 3.87
CA THR A 95 8.25 -4.59 5.32
C THR A 95 8.31 -3.15 5.84
N ALA A 96 7.71 -2.21 5.09
CA ALA A 96 7.80 -0.77 5.32
C ALA A 96 7.63 -0.36 6.78
N PHE A 97 6.56 -0.79 7.46
CA PHE A 97 6.33 -0.39 8.86
C PHE A 97 7.47 -0.80 9.79
N LEU A 98 8.10 -1.96 9.58
CA LEU A 98 9.24 -2.41 10.40
C LEU A 98 10.52 -1.56 10.18
N GLN A 99 10.52 -0.62 9.27
CA GLN A 99 11.60 0.33 9.02
C GLN A 99 11.29 1.73 9.58
N GLY A 100 10.09 1.94 10.14
CA GLY A 100 9.70 3.17 10.81
C GLY A 100 10.26 3.28 12.23
N ASN A 101 10.13 4.46 12.82
CA ASN A 101 10.45 4.71 14.21
C ASN A 101 9.17 4.70 15.04
N LEU A 102 9.15 3.98 16.14
CA LEU A 102 8.05 4.00 17.09
C LEU A 102 8.40 4.94 18.25
N HIS A 103 7.56 5.93 18.50
CA HIS A 103 7.78 6.94 19.53
C HIS A 103 7.10 6.60 20.85
N GLU A 104 6.02 5.83 20.81
CA GLU A 104 5.26 5.42 21.97
C GLU A 104 5.72 4.07 22.51
N GLU A 105 5.60 3.87 23.82
CA GLU A 105 5.84 2.59 24.46
C GLU A 105 4.66 1.65 24.23
N ILE A 106 4.82 0.65 23.37
CA ILE A 106 3.80 -0.31 23.01
C ILE A 106 4.16 -1.70 23.46
N TRP A 107 3.25 -2.30 24.22
CA TRP A 107 3.33 -3.69 24.65
C TRP A 107 2.43 -4.55 23.78
N LEU A 108 3.03 -5.47 23.01
CA LEU A 108 2.30 -6.40 22.14
C LEU A 108 2.36 -7.80 22.75
N ARG A 109 1.22 -8.46 22.78
CA ARG A 109 1.15 -9.87 23.21
C ARG A 109 2.01 -10.73 22.30
N ARG A 110 2.84 -11.60 22.91
CA ARG A 110 3.67 -12.56 22.17
C ARG A 110 2.78 -13.43 21.24
N PRO A 111 3.27 -13.73 20.02
CA PRO A 111 2.53 -14.59 19.09
C PRO A 111 2.27 -15.98 19.67
N PRO A 112 1.07 -16.52 19.51
CA PRO A 112 0.79 -17.93 19.83
C PRO A 112 1.74 -18.87 19.07
N GLY A 113 2.22 -19.91 19.75
CA GLY A 113 3.14 -20.90 19.20
C GLY A 113 4.63 -20.53 19.34
N PHE A 114 4.95 -19.35 19.90
CA PHE A 114 6.34 -18.95 20.18
C PHE A 114 6.56 -18.81 21.69
N THR A 115 7.61 -19.46 22.16
CA THR A 115 8.00 -19.47 23.58
C THR A 115 8.90 -18.27 23.91
N GLY A 116 8.92 -17.87 25.16
CA GLY A 116 9.81 -16.84 25.71
C GLY A 116 9.80 -16.90 27.23
N THR A 117 10.51 -16.01 27.89
CA THR A 117 10.58 -15.97 29.35
C THR A 117 9.16 -15.78 29.93
N PRO A 118 8.78 -16.56 30.95
CA PRO A 118 7.50 -16.40 31.62
C PRO A 118 7.30 -14.97 32.14
N GLY A 119 6.08 -14.42 31.94
CA GLY A 119 5.74 -13.07 32.39
C GLY A 119 6.16 -11.95 31.44
N THR A 120 6.99 -12.24 30.39
CA THR A 120 7.38 -11.21 29.41
C THR A 120 6.40 -11.10 28.26
N GLN A 121 6.34 -9.90 27.68
CA GLN A 121 5.63 -9.56 26.45
C GLN A 121 6.59 -8.85 25.49
N TRP A 122 6.16 -8.58 24.28
CA TRP A 122 6.94 -7.80 23.33
C TRP A 122 6.84 -6.31 23.63
N SER A 123 7.93 -5.70 24.08
CA SER A 123 8.12 -4.24 24.06
C SER A 123 8.54 -3.86 22.64
N LEU A 124 7.69 -3.20 21.89
CA LEU A 124 7.95 -2.85 20.50
C LEU A 124 8.98 -1.71 20.41
N ARG A 125 9.92 -1.83 19.49
CA ARG A 125 10.91 -0.80 19.14
C ARG A 125 10.63 -0.19 17.79
N GLN A 126 9.84 -0.87 16.94
CA GLN A 126 9.44 -0.45 15.62
C GLN A 126 7.94 -0.69 15.44
N PRO A 127 7.27 0.10 14.58
CA PRO A 127 5.87 -0.11 14.26
C PRO A 127 5.66 -1.48 13.61
N VAL A 128 4.58 -2.15 13.98
CA VAL A 128 4.14 -3.39 13.33
C VAL A 128 2.81 -3.18 12.61
N TYR A 129 2.54 -4.05 11.65
CA TYR A 129 1.25 -4.03 10.95
C TYR A 129 0.09 -4.10 11.95
N GLY A 130 -0.95 -3.28 11.72
CA GLY A 130 -2.16 -3.25 12.51
C GLY A 130 -2.15 -2.26 13.68
N LEU A 131 -1.02 -1.65 14.04
CA LEU A 131 -1.00 -0.49 14.93
C LEU A 131 -1.65 0.72 14.25
N ARG A 132 -2.40 1.51 15.01
CA ARG A 132 -3.12 2.69 14.48
C ARG A 132 -2.19 3.77 13.98
N GLN A 133 -1.04 3.97 14.62
CA GLN A 133 -0.04 4.97 14.23
C GLN A 133 0.98 4.47 13.20
N ALA A 134 1.08 3.16 12.93
CA ALA A 134 2.09 2.61 12.04
C ALA A 134 2.16 3.29 10.65
N PRO A 135 1.04 3.63 9.99
CA PRO A 135 1.09 4.36 8.72
C PRO A 135 1.74 5.74 8.84
N ARG A 136 1.50 6.45 9.95
CA ARG A 136 2.09 7.76 10.20
C ARG A 136 3.58 7.66 10.49
N GLU A 137 3.96 6.76 11.42
CA GLU A 137 5.36 6.55 11.79
C GLU A 137 6.22 6.13 10.58
N TRP A 138 5.64 5.32 9.72
CA TRP A 138 6.27 4.95 8.47
C TRP A 138 6.37 6.14 7.48
N HIS A 139 5.31 6.94 7.34
CA HIS A 139 5.28 8.06 6.39
C HIS A 139 6.42 9.06 6.60
N ASP A 140 6.82 9.31 7.85
CA ASP A 140 7.89 10.25 8.18
C ASP A 140 9.29 9.72 7.78
N THR A 141 9.47 8.42 7.69
CA THR A 141 10.74 7.77 7.32
C THR A 141 11.14 8.07 5.86
N PRO A 142 10.36 7.74 4.81
CA PRO A 142 10.71 8.10 3.44
C PRO A 142 10.70 9.62 3.22
N ARG A 143 9.83 10.38 3.90
CA ARG A 143 9.80 11.84 3.84
C ARG A 143 11.14 12.45 4.23
N THR A 144 11.73 12.02 5.36
CA THR A 144 13.04 12.50 5.83
C THR A 144 14.14 12.15 4.83
N THR A 145 14.11 10.94 4.28
CA THR A 145 15.08 10.50 3.28
C THR A 145 14.96 11.32 1.99
N LEU A 146 13.74 11.56 1.50
CA LEU A 146 13.50 12.36 0.30
C LEU A 146 13.88 13.81 0.51
N ALA A 147 13.63 14.38 1.70
CA ALA A 147 14.06 15.74 2.03
C ALA A 147 15.61 15.87 1.96
N ALA A 148 16.34 14.89 2.49
CA ALA A 148 17.80 14.85 2.41
C ALA A 148 18.33 14.71 0.96
N LEU A 149 17.50 14.20 0.04
CA LEU A 149 17.79 14.09 -1.39
C LEU A 149 17.32 15.31 -2.20
N GLY A 150 16.85 16.37 -1.55
CA GLY A 150 16.44 17.62 -2.19
C GLY A 150 15.00 17.59 -2.74
N PHE A 151 14.11 16.82 -2.13
CA PHE A 151 12.69 16.80 -2.48
C PHE A 151 11.85 17.40 -1.36
N ALA A 152 10.79 18.11 -1.74
CA ALA A 152 9.78 18.63 -0.81
C ALA A 152 8.37 18.17 -1.19
N PRO A 153 7.48 17.97 -0.22
CA PRO A 153 6.09 17.62 -0.50
C PRO A 153 5.36 18.78 -1.17
N SER A 154 4.48 18.47 -2.10
CA SER A 154 3.60 19.44 -2.74
C SER A 154 2.54 19.94 -1.76
N THR A 155 2.19 21.22 -1.87
CA THR A 155 1.07 21.82 -1.11
C THR A 155 -0.29 21.27 -1.55
N ALA A 156 -0.43 20.83 -2.81
CA ALA A 156 -1.68 20.31 -3.35
C ALA A 156 -1.96 18.86 -2.91
N ASP A 157 -0.90 18.06 -2.75
CA ASP A 157 -0.96 16.67 -2.29
C ASP A 157 0.35 16.33 -1.55
N PRO A 158 0.33 16.19 -0.22
CA PRO A 158 1.54 15.92 0.58
C PRO A 158 2.23 14.59 0.24
N SER A 159 1.55 13.67 -0.46
CA SER A 159 2.12 12.41 -0.93
C SER A 159 2.92 12.56 -2.23
N LEU A 160 2.81 13.70 -2.92
CA LEU A 160 3.61 14.03 -4.10
C LEU A 160 4.81 14.87 -3.69
N PHE A 161 6.00 14.37 -3.93
CA PHE A 161 7.27 15.07 -3.69
C PHE A 161 7.83 15.61 -4.99
N LEU A 162 8.36 16.83 -4.93
CA LEU A 162 8.92 17.56 -6.04
C LEU A 162 10.39 17.87 -5.74
N ARG A 163 11.25 17.76 -6.75
CA ARG A 163 12.63 18.26 -6.63
C ARG A 163 12.61 19.77 -6.37
N THR A 164 13.34 20.22 -5.37
CA THR A 164 13.37 21.64 -4.96
C THR A 164 14.29 22.50 -5.82
N ASP A 165 15.36 21.91 -6.37
CA ASP A 165 16.27 22.62 -7.28
C ASP A 165 15.65 22.69 -8.68
N THR A 166 15.14 23.87 -9.01
CA THR A 166 14.50 24.16 -10.30
C THR A 166 15.50 24.36 -11.45
N SER A 167 16.79 24.41 -11.18
CA SER A 167 17.85 24.44 -12.21
C SER A 167 18.06 23.04 -12.84
N LEU A 168 17.65 21.99 -12.14
CA LEU A 168 17.70 20.62 -12.61
C LEU A 168 16.40 20.22 -13.33
N LEU A 169 16.46 19.12 -14.07
CA LEU A 169 15.28 18.57 -14.74
C LEU A 169 14.18 18.22 -13.72
N PRO A 170 12.89 18.42 -14.07
CA PRO A 170 11.78 18.08 -13.19
C PRO A 170 11.80 16.62 -12.75
N PHE A 171 11.55 16.40 -11.46
CA PHE A 171 11.48 15.07 -10.88
C PHE A 171 10.37 15.01 -9.85
N TYR A 172 9.48 14.05 -10.02
CA TYR A 172 8.30 13.82 -9.21
C TYR A 172 8.37 12.43 -8.59
N ILE A 173 8.01 12.33 -7.32
CA ILE A 173 7.94 11.07 -6.58
C ILE A 173 6.58 11.02 -5.88
N LEU A 174 5.73 10.07 -6.23
CA LEU A 174 4.46 9.83 -5.56
C LEU A 174 4.63 8.68 -4.58
N VAL A 175 4.32 8.91 -3.31
CA VAL A 175 4.51 7.94 -2.22
C VAL A 175 3.16 7.42 -1.74
N TYR A 176 2.94 6.12 -1.79
CA TYR A 176 1.76 5.47 -1.24
C TYR A 176 2.18 4.31 -0.34
N VAL A 177 2.27 4.56 0.94
CA VAL A 177 2.71 3.58 1.96
C VAL A 177 4.01 2.89 1.53
N ASP A 178 3.94 1.68 0.97
CA ASP A 178 5.08 0.85 0.57
C ASP A 178 5.54 1.16 -0.88
N ASP A 179 4.68 1.76 -1.70
CA ASP A 179 4.89 1.97 -3.13
C ASP A 179 5.37 3.39 -3.46
N LEU A 180 6.44 3.51 -4.25
CA LEU A 180 6.89 4.76 -4.86
C LEU A 180 6.72 4.73 -6.37
N VAL A 181 6.20 5.81 -6.92
CA VAL A 181 6.17 6.05 -8.37
C VAL A 181 7.06 7.26 -8.70
N PHE A 182 8.00 7.07 -9.60
CA PHE A 182 8.91 8.09 -10.09
C PHE A 182 8.49 8.55 -11.48
N ALA A 183 8.53 9.87 -11.71
CA ALA A 183 8.32 10.46 -13.03
C ALA A 183 9.36 11.57 -13.26
N THR A 184 10.24 11.39 -14.25
CA THR A 184 11.33 12.36 -14.53
C THR A 184 11.90 12.18 -15.92
N ALA A 185 12.49 13.25 -16.47
CA ALA A 185 13.36 13.21 -17.64
C ALA A 185 14.85 12.92 -17.27
N ASP A 186 15.20 13.01 -15.98
CA ASP A 186 16.55 12.84 -15.47
C ASP A 186 16.82 11.37 -15.13
N THR A 187 17.28 10.60 -16.10
CA THR A 187 17.61 9.19 -15.93
C THR A 187 18.76 8.94 -14.96
N ALA A 188 19.76 9.82 -14.97
CA ALA A 188 20.91 9.73 -14.07
C ALA A 188 20.47 10.04 -12.62
N GLY A 189 19.67 11.10 -12.44
CA GLY A 189 19.06 11.42 -11.14
C GLY A 189 18.15 10.32 -10.64
N LEU A 190 17.39 9.65 -11.51
CA LEU A 190 16.55 8.51 -11.15
C LEU A 190 17.38 7.35 -10.60
N ALA A 191 18.46 6.99 -11.28
CA ALA A 191 19.37 5.93 -10.83
C ALA A 191 20.02 6.29 -9.48
N HIS A 192 20.44 7.55 -9.31
CA HIS A 192 21.01 8.04 -8.06
C HIS A 192 20.00 7.96 -6.90
N VAL A 193 18.78 8.49 -7.07
CA VAL A 193 17.74 8.47 -6.03
C VAL A 193 17.38 7.05 -5.62
N LYS A 194 17.20 6.14 -6.58
CA LYS A 194 16.95 4.72 -6.30
C LYS A 194 18.09 4.08 -5.50
N SER A 195 19.34 4.32 -5.90
CA SER A 195 20.50 3.81 -5.18
C SER A 195 20.58 4.33 -3.74
N GLU A 196 20.30 5.61 -3.51
CA GLU A 196 20.29 6.20 -2.17
C GLU A 196 19.15 5.65 -1.29
N LEU A 197 17.97 5.41 -1.87
CA LEU A 197 16.87 4.74 -1.18
C LEU A 197 17.24 3.30 -0.79
N GLN A 198 17.85 2.53 -1.71
CA GLN A 198 18.27 1.15 -1.46
C GLN A 198 19.40 1.01 -0.43
N LYS A 199 20.25 2.03 -0.30
CA LYS A 199 21.29 2.07 0.74
C LYS A 199 20.70 2.28 2.15
N ARG A 200 19.62 3.00 2.25
CA ARG A 200 19.01 3.43 3.54
C ARG A 200 17.83 2.56 3.95
N HIS A 201 17.17 1.92 2.99
CA HIS A 201 15.94 1.17 3.20
C HIS A 201 15.97 -0.16 2.47
N THR A 202 15.32 -1.15 3.07
CA THR A 202 15.09 -2.43 2.38
C THR A 202 13.97 -2.23 1.37
N CYS A 203 14.33 -2.12 0.09
CA CYS A 203 13.38 -1.89 -1.00
C CYS A 203 13.79 -2.60 -2.28
N SER A 204 12.82 -2.87 -3.13
CA SER A 204 12.96 -3.55 -4.42
C SER A 204 12.68 -2.58 -5.54
N ASP A 205 13.61 -2.44 -6.48
CA ASP A 205 13.38 -1.71 -7.73
C ASP A 205 12.54 -2.58 -8.67
N LEU A 206 11.34 -2.13 -8.99
CA LEU A 206 10.43 -2.84 -9.90
C LEU A 206 10.62 -2.43 -11.36
N GLY A 207 11.53 -1.48 -11.64
CA GLY A 207 11.80 -0.98 -12.97
C GLY A 207 10.68 -0.09 -13.51
N GLU A 208 10.38 -0.21 -14.80
CA GLU A 208 9.32 0.56 -15.46
C GLU A 208 7.95 0.29 -14.83
N LEU A 209 7.16 1.36 -14.65
CA LEU A 209 5.85 1.31 -14.04
C LEU A 209 4.85 0.58 -14.94
N ARG A 210 4.48 -0.65 -14.60
CA ARG A 210 3.52 -1.49 -15.34
C ARG A 210 2.23 -1.77 -14.58
N SER A 211 2.28 -1.60 -13.27
CA SER A 211 1.11 -1.76 -12.40
C SER A 211 1.22 -0.86 -11.18
N TYR A 212 0.09 -0.36 -10.70
CA TYR A 212 0.03 0.46 -9.49
C TYR A 212 -1.36 0.36 -8.86
N LEU A 213 -1.43 -0.03 -7.59
CA LEU A 213 -2.69 -0.16 -6.82
C LEU A 213 -3.78 -0.95 -7.55
N GLY A 214 -3.43 -2.04 -8.22
CA GLY A 214 -4.36 -2.87 -8.97
C GLY A 214 -4.72 -2.35 -10.37
N LEU A 215 -4.20 -1.19 -10.77
CA LEU A 215 -4.25 -0.71 -12.14
C LEU A 215 -3.14 -1.36 -12.96
N GLN A 216 -3.46 -1.80 -14.17
CA GLN A 216 -2.49 -2.16 -15.19
C GLN A 216 -2.19 -0.92 -16.02
N ILE A 217 -0.90 -0.64 -16.24
CA ILE A 217 -0.41 0.56 -16.91
C ILE A 217 0.32 0.12 -18.16
N THR A 218 -0.16 0.53 -19.32
CA THR A 218 0.48 0.28 -20.60
C THR A 218 0.82 1.60 -21.25
N ARG A 219 2.05 1.74 -21.73
CA ARG A 219 2.57 2.97 -22.32
C ARG A 219 2.86 2.78 -23.81
N ASP A 220 2.38 3.71 -24.62
CA ASP A 220 2.79 3.89 -26.03
C ASP A 220 3.54 5.22 -26.15
N ARG A 221 4.87 5.15 -26.21
CA ARG A 221 5.73 6.34 -26.29
C ARG A 221 5.58 7.07 -27.61
N ALA A 222 5.37 6.33 -28.73
CA ALA A 222 5.23 6.92 -30.06
C ALA A 222 3.97 7.80 -30.15
N ARG A 223 2.88 7.35 -29.51
CA ARG A 223 1.61 8.09 -29.45
C ARG A 223 1.51 9.02 -28.25
N ARG A 224 2.51 9.00 -27.34
CA ARG A 224 2.49 9.72 -26.06
C ARG A 224 1.24 9.43 -25.23
N THR A 225 0.81 8.17 -25.20
CA THR A 225 -0.37 7.75 -24.47
C THR A 225 -0.02 6.75 -23.36
N ILE A 226 -0.78 6.82 -22.28
CA ILE A 226 -0.77 5.85 -21.19
C ILE A 226 -2.19 5.34 -21.01
N THR A 227 -2.34 4.02 -21.07
CA THR A 227 -3.61 3.34 -20.90
C THR A 227 -3.66 2.70 -19.51
N LEU A 228 -4.74 2.97 -18.79
CA LEU A 228 -5.03 2.39 -17.48
C LEU A 228 -6.16 1.39 -17.61
N THR A 229 -5.96 0.15 -17.15
CA THR A 229 -7.00 -0.89 -17.16
C THR A 229 -7.06 -1.63 -15.83
N GLN A 230 -8.20 -2.23 -15.53
CA GLN A 230 -8.41 -3.11 -14.37
C GLN A 230 -8.94 -4.49 -14.80
N SER A 231 -8.68 -4.89 -16.03
CA SER A 231 -9.23 -6.12 -16.61
C SER A 231 -8.96 -7.36 -15.73
N HIS A 232 -7.80 -7.44 -15.11
CA HIS A 232 -7.47 -8.55 -14.21
C HIS A 232 -8.35 -8.56 -12.95
N MET A 233 -8.60 -7.41 -12.35
CA MET A 233 -9.49 -7.28 -11.19
C MET A 233 -10.93 -7.64 -11.54
N VAL A 234 -11.42 -7.15 -12.68
CA VAL A 234 -12.76 -7.49 -13.20
C VAL A 234 -12.89 -9.00 -13.38
N GLN A 235 -11.92 -9.66 -14.01
CA GLN A 235 -11.92 -11.11 -14.18
C GLN A 235 -11.93 -11.85 -12.85
N GLN A 236 -11.14 -11.42 -11.86
CA GLN A 236 -11.14 -12.02 -10.53
C GLN A 236 -12.50 -11.89 -9.83
N VAL A 237 -13.15 -10.73 -9.93
CA VAL A 237 -14.49 -10.51 -9.38
C VAL A 237 -15.51 -11.42 -10.07
N LEU A 238 -15.51 -11.47 -11.40
CA LEU A 238 -16.41 -12.34 -12.16
C LEU A 238 -16.23 -13.83 -11.81
N GLN A 239 -14.98 -14.29 -11.66
CA GLN A 239 -14.68 -15.66 -11.24
C GLN A 239 -15.11 -15.93 -9.80
N ARG A 240 -14.86 -15.01 -8.87
CA ARG A 240 -15.21 -15.14 -7.47
C ARG A 240 -16.72 -15.33 -7.25
N PHE A 241 -17.51 -14.64 -8.06
CA PHE A 241 -18.98 -14.65 -7.96
C PHE A 241 -19.66 -15.55 -9.01
N ASP A 242 -18.89 -16.34 -9.75
CA ASP A 242 -19.39 -17.25 -10.80
C ASP A 242 -20.17 -16.55 -11.93
N PHE A 243 -19.76 -15.33 -12.27
CA PHE A 243 -20.34 -14.53 -13.38
C PHE A 243 -19.50 -14.54 -14.66
N THR A 244 -18.53 -15.44 -14.77
CA THR A 244 -17.60 -15.47 -15.93
C THR A 244 -18.29 -15.60 -17.28
N TYR A 245 -19.44 -16.27 -17.30
CA TYR A 245 -20.25 -16.53 -18.52
C TYR A 245 -21.53 -15.68 -18.58
N SER A 246 -21.70 -14.71 -17.70
CA SER A 246 -22.89 -13.88 -17.67
C SER A 246 -22.88 -12.88 -18.82
N SER A 247 -24.04 -12.63 -19.43
CA SER A 247 -24.21 -11.63 -20.46
C SER A 247 -24.06 -10.22 -19.87
N PRO A 248 -23.28 -9.34 -20.51
CA PRO A 248 -23.11 -7.98 -20.03
C PRO A 248 -24.46 -7.22 -20.07
N GLN A 249 -24.70 -6.43 -19.02
CA GLN A 249 -25.90 -5.57 -18.91
C GLN A 249 -25.47 -4.11 -18.84
N ALA A 250 -26.20 -3.24 -19.52
CA ALA A 250 -25.90 -1.82 -19.56
C ALA A 250 -26.18 -1.10 -18.22
N THR A 251 -27.03 -1.69 -17.38
CA THR A 251 -27.38 -1.13 -16.06
C THR A 251 -27.25 -2.21 -14.98
N PRO A 252 -26.86 -1.85 -13.75
CA PRO A 252 -26.72 -2.80 -12.64
C PRO A 252 -27.99 -3.57 -12.30
N LEU A 253 -29.16 -2.95 -12.55
CA LEU A 253 -30.47 -3.54 -12.32
C LEU A 253 -31.35 -3.25 -13.54
N SER A 254 -32.09 -4.28 -13.98
CA SER A 254 -33.15 -4.09 -14.98
C SER A 254 -34.29 -3.28 -14.35
N THR A 255 -34.82 -2.30 -15.08
CA THR A 255 -35.97 -1.48 -14.65
C THR A 255 -37.25 -2.33 -14.42
N ARG A 256 -37.24 -3.61 -14.81
CA ARG A 256 -38.34 -4.57 -14.66
C ARG A 256 -38.21 -5.47 -13.41
N HIS A 257 -37.13 -5.35 -12.64
CA HIS A 257 -36.98 -6.12 -11.41
C HIS A 257 -37.62 -5.35 -10.26
N SER A 258 -38.71 -5.90 -9.72
CA SER A 258 -39.15 -5.54 -8.37
C SER A 258 -38.15 -6.12 -7.39
N LEU A 259 -37.56 -5.28 -6.55
CA LEU A 259 -36.76 -5.71 -5.41
C LEU A 259 -37.68 -6.35 -4.39
N SER A 260 -38.07 -7.60 -4.61
CA SER A 260 -38.65 -8.41 -3.53
C SER A 260 -37.55 -8.72 -2.52
N ALA A 261 -37.87 -8.66 -1.24
CA ALA A 261 -36.93 -8.83 -0.13
C ALA A 261 -36.34 -10.26 -0.05
N LEU A 262 -35.46 -10.60 -0.99
CA LEU A 262 -34.60 -11.77 -0.90
C LEU A 262 -33.29 -11.34 -0.22
N PRO A 263 -33.01 -11.81 1.01
CA PRO A 263 -31.84 -11.40 1.79
C PRO A 263 -30.50 -11.57 1.04
N CYS A 264 -30.41 -12.59 0.19
CA CYS A 264 -29.19 -12.92 -0.56
C CYS A 264 -28.79 -11.88 -1.61
N LEU A 265 -29.75 -11.20 -2.26
CA LEU A 265 -29.43 -10.23 -3.30
C LEU A 265 -28.88 -8.90 -2.72
N PHE A 266 -29.38 -8.51 -1.55
CA PHE A 266 -28.93 -7.32 -0.85
C PHE A 266 -27.50 -7.45 -0.34
N THR A 267 -27.14 -8.59 0.23
CA THR A 267 -25.77 -8.88 0.68
C THR A 267 -24.80 -8.89 -0.49
N PHE A 268 -25.19 -9.49 -1.62
CA PHE A 268 -24.39 -9.57 -2.83
C PHE A 268 -24.15 -8.19 -3.47
N ILE A 269 -25.20 -7.37 -3.60
CA ILE A 269 -25.09 -6.01 -4.16
C ILE A 269 -24.28 -5.12 -3.19
N TYR A 270 -24.44 -5.31 -1.89
CA TYR A 270 -23.71 -4.55 -0.88
C TYR A 270 -22.21 -4.92 -0.87
N GLU A 271 -21.86 -6.20 -0.92
CA GLU A 271 -20.47 -6.65 -1.02
C GLU A 271 -19.84 -6.19 -2.34
N LEU A 272 -20.53 -6.33 -3.46
CA LEU A 272 -20.06 -5.84 -4.76
C LEU A 272 -19.93 -4.31 -4.76
N ALA A 273 -20.88 -3.59 -4.19
CA ALA A 273 -20.83 -2.13 -4.06
C ALA A 273 -19.73 -1.68 -3.11
N CYS A 274 -19.47 -2.39 -2.00
CA CYS A 274 -18.37 -2.09 -1.10
C CYS A 274 -17.00 -2.37 -1.73
N GLU A 275 -16.84 -3.43 -2.50
CA GLU A 275 -15.61 -3.70 -3.25
C GLU A 275 -15.42 -2.72 -4.43
N LEU A 276 -16.50 -2.23 -5.05
CA LEU A 276 -16.49 -1.31 -6.19
C LEU A 276 -16.61 0.16 -5.77
N ALA A 277 -17.20 0.49 -4.63
CA ALA A 277 -17.36 1.87 -4.12
C ALA A 277 -16.03 2.52 -3.71
N LEU A 278 -14.97 1.74 -3.57
CA LEU A 278 -13.62 2.29 -3.52
C LEU A 278 -13.18 2.95 -4.85
N TRP A 279 -13.99 2.83 -5.93
CA TRP A 279 -13.68 3.36 -7.26
C TRP A 279 -14.93 3.86 -7.98
N PRO A 280 -15.07 5.17 -8.23
CA PRO A 280 -16.15 5.70 -9.07
C PRO A 280 -15.81 5.52 -10.55
N LEU A 281 -15.84 4.29 -11.05
CA LEU A 281 -15.72 4.01 -12.48
C LEU A 281 -16.71 2.90 -12.82
N THR A 282 -17.63 3.23 -13.71
CA THR A 282 -18.59 2.34 -14.34
C THR A 282 -17.95 1.03 -14.79
N LEU A 283 -18.56 -0.09 -14.39
CA LEU A 283 -18.24 -1.43 -14.87
C LEU A 283 -18.48 -1.52 -16.39
N CYS A 284 -17.49 -1.17 -17.17
CA CYS A 284 -17.40 -1.56 -18.56
C CYS A 284 -16.17 -2.44 -18.70
N SER A 285 -16.30 -3.63 -19.29
CA SER A 285 -15.20 -4.54 -19.59
C SER A 285 -14.08 -3.87 -20.39
N ASP A 286 -14.35 -2.73 -20.98
CA ASP A 286 -13.48 -1.93 -21.83
C ASP A 286 -13.19 -0.52 -21.26
N CYS A 287 -13.24 -0.33 -19.92
CA CYS A 287 -12.83 0.94 -19.31
C CYS A 287 -11.32 1.14 -19.51
N VAL A 288 -10.98 1.52 -20.71
CA VAL A 288 -9.68 2.04 -21.12
C VAL A 288 -9.73 3.55 -20.91
N VAL A 289 -9.05 4.06 -19.90
CA VAL A 289 -8.78 5.49 -19.79
C VAL A 289 -7.46 5.75 -20.52
N THR A 290 -7.54 6.32 -21.69
CA THR A 290 -6.37 6.84 -22.41
C THR A 290 -6.15 8.28 -21.95
N LEU A 291 -5.01 8.54 -21.34
CA LEU A 291 -4.57 9.86 -20.88
C LEU A 291 -3.65 10.49 -21.92
#